data_8871aed572c0e748731ee752ada91e53
#
_entry.id   8871aed572c0e748731ee752ada91e53
#
_cell.length_a   1.000
_cell.length_b   1.000
_cell.length_c   1.000
_cell.angle_alpha   90.00
_cell.angle_beta   90.00
_cell.angle_gamma   90.00
#
_symmetry.space_group_name_H-M   'P 1'
#
loop_
_entity.id
_entity.type
_entity.pdbx_description
1 polymer ?
#
loop_
_entity_poly.entity_id
_entity_poly.type
_entity_poly.pdbx_seq_one_letter_code
_entity_poly.pdbx_strand_id
1 'polypeptide(L)'
;MRQLECFVGVVDSGTFTAAAEVLLLTQPALSRSVRELERVVGAPLLERLPRGVELTAVGRAVLPAARSALAEARRVREIGRRAAGLLTGELHVAVVQSLTLGALLPVVRLWREEHPEVELRITEFTHRDHLEQVVRDGFADVAVSPRPRDWDGPVRELGTEEFVLILPTGESAPVGERLPVAGLAQRRWVHFDPVNGLAEVVDRTCAAAGFSPIVSVRTAQTSAAPRLAAAGLGVALVPANILVPTDAMTVAFPEPAVRRPVAAFTRRAPDPMAGAFLELLERAAAVVPAFLPAPPDRSVGE
;
A
#
# COMPACT_ATOMS: atom_id res chain seq x y z
N MET A 1 -23.95 -15.91 -2.11
CA MET A 1 -23.21 -14.62 -2.14
C MET A 1 -23.30 -13.90 -0.81
N ARG A 2 -24.47 -13.59 -0.29
CA ARG A 2 -24.66 -12.82 0.96
C ARG A 2 -23.88 -13.38 2.16
N GLN A 3 -23.84 -14.72 2.31
CA GLN A 3 -23.10 -15.37 3.39
C GLN A 3 -21.58 -15.13 3.27
N LEU A 4 -21.02 -15.14 2.06
CA LEU A 4 -19.62 -14.84 1.81
C LEU A 4 -19.31 -13.37 2.13
N GLU A 5 -20.18 -12.43 1.72
CA GLU A 5 -20.07 -11.00 2.07
C GLU A 5 -20.06 -10.81 3.59
N CYS A 6 -20.95 -11.49 4.31
CA CYS A 6 -21.01 -11.42 5.76
C CYS A 6 -19.75 -11.99 6.43
N PHE A 7 -19.26 -13.13 5.96
CA PHE A 7 -18.04 -13.75 6.48
C PHE A 7 -16.80 -12.85 6.27
N VAL A 8 -16.58 -12.42 5.04
CA VAL A 8 -15.46 -11.53 4.70
C VAL A 8 -15.57 -10.20 5.45
N GLY A 9 -16.77 -9.61 5.51
CA GLY A 9 -17.01 -8.36 6.24
C GLY A 9 -16.69 -8.45 7.74
N VAL A 10 -16.98 -9.59 8.39
CA VAL A 10 -16.61 -9.82 9.80
C VAL A 10 -15.10 -9.91 9.97
N VAL A 11 -14.42 -10.60 9.06
CA VAL A 11 -12.94 -10.71 9.08
C VAL A 11 -12.29 -9.34 8.92
N ASP A 12 -12.75 -8.55 7.94
CA ASP A 12 -12.17 -7.24 7.62
C ASP A 12 -12.44 -6.19 8.71
N SER A 13 -13.59 -6.30 9.40
CA SER A 13 -13.98 -5.37 10.48
C SER A 13 -13.50 -5.81 11.88
N GLY A 14 -13.00 -7.03 12.03
CA GLY A 14 -12.52 -7.60 13.29
C GLY A 14 -13.60 -7.88 14.34
N THR A 15 -14.83 -7.39 14.16
CA THR A 15 -15.97 -7.64 15.08
C THR A 15 -17.29 -7.79 14.31
N PHE A 16 -18.23 -8.55 14.87
CA PHE A 16 -19.59 -8.68 14.31
C PHE A 16 -20.37 -7.36 14.34
N THR A 17 -20.11 -6.51 15.34
CA THR A 17 -20.81 -5.21 15.47
C THR A 17 -20.34 -4.25 14.38
N ALA A 18 -19.05 -4.04 14.22
CA ALA A 18 -18.51 -3.16 13.19
C ALA A 18 -18.87 -3.66 11.77
N ALA A 19 -18.81 -4.96 11.54
CA ALA A 19 -19.23 -5.55 10.27
C ALA A 19 -20.71 -5.33 9.97
N ALA A 20 -21.58 -5.40 10.98
CA ALA A 20 -23.01 -5.17 10.82
C ALA A 20 -23.31 -3.71 10.40
N GLU A 21 -22.61 -2.76 10.98
CA GLU A 21 -22.69 -1.33 10.61
C GLU A 21 -22.24 -1.11 9.15
N VAL A 22 -21.07 -1.61 8.78
CA VAL A 22 -20.51 -1.49 7.42
C VAL A 22 -21.43 -2.13 6.38
N LEU A 23 -22.01 -3.30 6.68
CA LEU A 23 -22.88 -4.04 5.75
C LEU A 23 -24.34 -3.62 5.82
N LEU A 24 -24.70 -2.61 6.63
CA LEU A 24 -26.06 -2.11 6.86
C LEU A 24 -27.01 -3.25 7.24
N LEU A 25 -26.57 -4.11 8.16
CA LEU A 25 -27.31 -5.25 8.70
C LEU A 25 -27.48 -5.13 10.21
N THR A 26 -28.45 -5.86 10.74
CA THR A 26 -28.46 -6.12 12.18
C THR A 26 -27.46 -7.21 12.52
N GLN A 27 -26.80 -7.10 13.68
CA GLN A 27 -25.83 -8.11 14.15
C GLN A 27 -26.42 -9.54 14.21
N PRO A 28 -27.69 -9.78 14.63
CA PRO A 28 -28.29 -11.11 14.55
C PRO A 28 -28.43 -11.65 13.12
N ALA A 29 -28.77 -10.80 12.15
CA ALA A 29 -28.87 -11.19 10.75
C ALA A 29 -27.48 -11.58 10.17
N LEU A 30 -26.47 -10.75 10.45
CA LEU A 30 -25.09 -11.03 10.07
C LEU A 30 -24.60 -12.35 10.67
N SER A 31 -24.81 -12.55 11.99
CA SER A 31 -24.42 -13.79 12.69
C SER A 31 -25.14 -15.04 12.14
N ARG A 32 -26.39 -14.90 11.72
CA ARG A 32 -27.14 -16.00 11.07
C ARG A 32 -26.51 -16.33 9.72
N SER A 33 -26.20 -15.34 8.89
CA SER A 33 -25.59 -15.56 7.57
C SER A 33 -24.23 -16.25 7.66
N VAL A 34 -23.41 -15.87 8.64
CA VAL A 34 -22.12 -16.54 8.87
C VAL A 34 -22.33 -18.00 9.29
N ARG A 35 -23.23 -18.27 10.24
CA ARG A 35 -23.55 -19.65 10.67
C ARG A 35 -24.12 -20.52 9.54
N GLU A 36 -24.88 -19.95 8.62
CA GLU A 36 -25.35 -20.67 7.44
C GLU A 36 -24.19 -21.06 6.53
N LEU A 37 -23.18 -20.18 6.35
CA LEU A 37 -21.96 -20.51 5.62
C LEU A 37 -21.18 -21.63 6.31
N GLU A 38 -20.99 -21.53 7.62
CA GLU A 38 -20.30 -22.55 8.43
C GLU A 38 -20.99 -23.91 8.31
N ARG A 39 -22.33 -23.94 8.28
CA ARG A 39 -23.11 -25.15 8.05
C ARG A 39 -22.89 -25.75 6.66
N VAL A 40 -22.78 -24.91 5.62
CA VAL A 40 -22.49 -25.35 4.25
C VAL A 40 -21.05 -25.88 4.13
N VAL A 41 -20.10 -25.23 4.78
CA VAL A 41 -18.69 -25.66 4.82
C VAL A 41 -18.49 -26.89 5.71
N GLY A 42 -19.36 -27.09 6.69
CA GLY A 42 -19.30 -28.22 7.62
C GLY A 42 -18.37 -28.00 8.82
N ALA A 43 -17.86 -26.78 9.02
CA ALA A 43 -16.97 -26.43 10.12
C ALA A 43 -17.09 -24.95 10.50
N PRO A 44 -16.75 -24.56 11.75
CA PRO A 44 -16.62 -23.16 12.14
C PRO A 44 -15.54 -22.46 11.34
N LEU A 45 -15.82 -21.24 10.88
CA LEU A 45 -14.87 -20.37 10.17
C LEU A 45 -14.28 -19.30 11.07
N LEU A 46 -15.02 -18.92 12.13
CA LEU A 46 -14.68 -17.84 13.04
C LEU A 46 -14.72 -18.33 14.49
N GLU A 47 -13.75 -17.90 15.28
CA GLU A 47 -13.75 -18.00 16.74
C GLU A 47 -14.07 -16.65 17.36
N ARG A 48 -15.01 -16.64 18.33
CA ARG A 48 -15.38 -15.44 19.06
C ARG A 48 -14.48 -15.30 20.29
N LEU A 49 -13.75 -14.20 20.34
CA LEU A 49 -12.91 -13.84 21.48
C LEU A 49 -13.57 -12.73 22.31
N PRO A 50 -13.16 -12.52 23.57
CA PRO A 50 -13.64 -11.40 24.38
C PRO A 50 -13.44 -10.03 23.75
N ARG A 51 -12.46 -9.91 22.86
CA ARG A 51 -12.12 -8.66 22.14
C ARG A 51 -12.03 -8.88 20.63
N GLY A 52 -13.11 -9.39 20.01
CA GLY A 52 -13.18 -9.50 18.55
C GLY A 52 -13.40 -10.90 18.02
N VAL A 53 -12.90 -11.13 16.83
CA VAL A 53 -13.09 -12.40 16.09
C VAL A 53 -11.76 -12.82 15.48
N GLU A 54 -11.45 -14.11 15.56
CA GLU A 54 -10.32 -14.71 14.87
C GLU A 54 -10.78 -15.78 13.88
N LEU A 55 -9.97 -15.99 12.84
CA LEU A 55 -10.19 -17.08 11.89
C LEU A 55 -9.77 -18.43 12.49
N THR A 56 -10.61 -19.43 12.34
CA THR A 56 -10.19 -20.82 12.56
C THR A 56 -9.18 -21.26 11.47
N ALA A 57 -8.57 -22.43 11.61
CA ALA A 57 -7.76 -23.02 10.54
C ALA A 57 -8.55 -23.18 9.23
N VAL A 58 -9.83 -23.63 9.34
CA VAL A 58 -10.74 -23.75 8.19
C VAL A 58 -11.11 -22.37 7.63
N GLY A 59 -11.36 -21.38 8.50
CA GLY A 59 -11.64 -20.00 8.09
C GLY A 59 -10.49 -19.40 7.30
N ARG A 60 -9.25 -19.61 7.73
CA ARG A 60 -8.05 -19.17 6.98
C ARG A 60 -7.94 -19.83 5.60
N ALA A 61 -8.26 -21.10 5.50
CA ALA A 61 -8.24 -21.81 4.22
C ALA A 61 -9.38 -21.38 3.28
N VAL A 62 -10.56 -21.05 3.80
CA VAL A 62 -11.75 -20.66 3.02
C VAL A 62 -11.70 -19.20 2.59
N LEU A 63 -11.09 -18.30 3.37
CA LEU A 63 -11.11 -16.86 3.15
C LEU A 63 -10.63 -16.44 1.74
N PRO A 64 -9.52 -16.96 1.20
CA PRO A 64 -9.08 -16.61 -0.16
C PRO A 64 -10.12 -16.97 -1.23
N ALA A 65 -10.71 -18.16 -1.14
CA ALA A 65 -11.74 -18.61 -2.07
C ALA A 65 -13.03 -17.77 -1.95
N ALA A 66 -13.42 -17.39 -0.73
CA ALA A 66 -14.56 -16.51 -0.48
C ALA A 66 -14.38 -15.14 -1.11
N ARG A 67 -13.21 -14.52 -0.93
CA ARG A 67 -12.85 -13.24 -1.55
C ARG A 67 -12.82 -13.33 -3.07
N SER A 68 -12.22 -14.37 -3.62
CA SER A 68 -12.18 -14.59 -5.07
C SER A 68 -13.58 -14.76 -5.66
N ALA A 69 -14.47 -15.51 -5.03
CA ALA A 69 -15.85 -15.67 -5.47
C ALA A 69 -16.62 -14.34 -5.47
N LEU A 70 -16.43 -13.49 -4.46
CA LEU A 70 -17.02 -12.16 -4.40
C LEU A 70 -16.47 -11.23 -5.49
N ALA A 71 -15.18 -11.30 -5.79
CA ALA A 71 -14.55 -10.55 -6.87
C ALA A 71 -15.11 -10.94 -8.25
N GLU A 72 -15.23 -12.25 -8.52
CA GLU A 72 -15.83 -12.71 -9.79
C GLU A 72 -17.29 -12.30 -9.93
N ALA A 73 -18.07 -12.33 -8.84
CA ALA A 73 -19.46 -11.87 -8.89
C ALA A 73 -19.59 -10.35 -9.11
N ARG A 74 -18.65 -9.54 -8.61
CA ARG A 74 -18.56 -8.11 -8.98
C ARG A 74 -18.27 -7.96 -10.47
N ARG A 75 -17.28 -8.68 -10.97
CA ARG A 75 -16.90 -8.66 -12.38
C ARG A 75 -18.06 -9.02 -13.32
N VAL A 76 -18.88 -10.02 -12.98
CA VAL A 76 -20.07 -10.36 -13.77
C VAL A 76 -21.03 -9.19 -13.85
N ARG A 77 -21.25 -8.46 -12.75
CA ARG A 77 -22.10 -7.28 -12.75
C ARG A 77 -21.53 -6.14 -13.62
N GLU A 78 -20.22 -5.94 -13.55
CA GLU A 78 -19.52 -4.92 -14.35
C GLU A 78 -19.60 -5.22 -15.85
N ILE A 79 -19.30 -6.47 -16.25
CA ILE A 79 -19.43 -6.92 -17.65
C ILE A 79 -20.87 -6.70 -18.14
N GLY A 80 -21.87 -7.05 -17.33
CA GLY A 80 -23.27 -6.85 -17.65
C GLY A 80 -23.62 -5.38 -17.84
N ARG A 81 -23.16 -4.49 -16.98
CA ARG A 81 -23.36 -3.02 -17.10
C ARG A 81 -22.71 -2.46 -18.35
N ARG A 82 -21.47 -2.85 -18.64
CA ARG A 82 -20.73 -2.45 -19.86
C ARG A 82 -21.45 -2.91 -21.13
N ALA A 83 -21.87 -4.18 -21.16
CA ALA A 83 -22.61 -4.74 -22.29
C ALA A 83 -23.98 -4.03 -22.51
N ALA A 84 -24.57 -3.50 -21.44
CA ALA A 84 -25.79 -2.71 -21.51
C ALA A 84 -25.56 -1.22 -21.87
N GLY A 85 -24.33 -0.82 -22.20
CA GLY A 85 -23.99 0.58 -22.54
C GLY A 85 -23.98 1.54 -21.35
N LEU A 86 -24.03 1.01 -20.12
CA LEU A 86 -23.93 1.79 -18.90
C LEU A 86 -22.44 2.01 -18.61
N LEU A 87 -21.92 3.19 -18.95
CA LEU A 87 -20.52 3.59 -18.75
C LEU A 87 -20.13 3.77 -17.27
N THR A 88 -21.06 3.54 -16.35
CA THR A 88 -20.83 3.63 -14.92
C THR A 88 -20.18 2.34 -14.41
N GLY A 89 -18.96 2.43 -13.96
CA GLY A 89 -18.19 1.34 -13.36
C GLY A 89 -17.46 1.79 -12.12
N GLU A 90 -16.92 0.82 -11.37
CA GLU A 90 -16.01 1.04 -10.27
C GLU A 90 -14.67 0.41 -10.65
N LEU A 91 -13.57 1.15 -10.50
CA LEU A 91 -12.21 0.63 -10.61
C LEU A 91 -11.58 0.57 -9.23
N HIS A 92 -11.18 -0.61 -8.81
CA HIS A 92 -10.59 -0.81 -7.50
C HIS A 92 -9.07 -0.92 -7.59
N VAL A 93 -8.38 0.04 -6.98
CA VAL A 93 -6.91 0.12 -6.95
C VAL A 93 -6.40 -0.17 -5.55
N ALA A 94 -5.56 -1.19 -5.42
CA ALA A 94 -4.79 -1.47 -4.21
C ALA A 94 -3.43 -0.79 -4.30
N VAL A 95 -3.02 -0.04 -3.27
CA VAL A 95 -1.76 0.68 -3.27
C VAL A 95 -1.06 0.59 -1.92
N VAL A 96 0.27 0.53 -1.88
CA VAL A 96 0.98 0.74 -0.62
C VAL A 96 1.00 2.23 -0.26
N GLN A 97 0.75 2.55 1.00
CA GLN A 97 0.59 3.93 1.51
C GLN A 97 1.70 4.89 1.05
N SER A 98 2.93 4.40 0.91
CA SER A 98 4.05 5.23 0.48
C SER A 98 3.97 5.70 -0.98
N LEU A 99 3.07 5.14 -1.80
CA LEU A 99 2.94 5.47 -3.22
C LEU A 99 1.68 6.29 -3.53
N THR A 100 0.76 6.45 -2.58
CA THR A 100 -0.53 7.12 -2.81
C THR A 100 -0.34 8.58 -3.21
N LEU A 101 0.44 9.34 -2.42
CA LEU A 101 0.56 10.80 -2.62
C LEU A 101 1.46 11.18 -3.80
N GLY A 102 2.58 10.47 -3.96
CA GLY A 102 3.52 10.77 -5.04
C GLY A 102 3.14 10.11 -6.35
N ALA A 103 3.15 8.78 -6.38
CA ALA A 103 3.00 8.04 -7.63
C ALA A 103 1.55 8.02 -8.16
N LEU A 104 0.56 7.83 -7.27
CA LEU A 104 -0.82 7.60 -7.68
C LEU A 104 -1.60 8.91 -7.89
N LEU A 105 -1.40 9.93 -7.08
CA LEU A 105 -2.21 11.17 -7.13
C LEU A 105 -2.23 11.87 -8.51
N PRO A 106 -1.11 12.01 -9.26
CA PRO A 106 -1.14 12.56 -10.60
C PRO A 106 -2.02 11.76 -11.56
N VAL A 107 -1.99 10.43 -11.43
CA VAL A 107 -2.78 9.50 -12.24
C VAL A 107 -4.27 9.62 -11.94
N VAL A 108 -4.64 9.71 -10.66
CA VAL A 108 -6.02 9.88 -10.21
C VAL A 108 -6.66 11.17 -10.78
N ARG A 109 -5.87 12.25 -10.85
CA ARG A 109 -6.34 13.52 -11.44
C ARG A 109 -6.67 13.34 -12.92
N LEU A 110 -5.78 12.75 -13.70
CA LEU A 110 -6.01 12.49 -15.13
C LEU A 110 -7.15 11.50 -15.34
N TRP A 111 -7.20 10.43 -14.53
CA TRP A 111 -8.30 9.49 -14.59
C TRP A 111 -9.66 10.15 -14.42
N ARG A 112 -9.79 11.07 -13.45
CA ARG A 112 -11.03 11.80 -13.20
C ARG A 112 -11.44 12.68 -14.38
N GLU A 113 -10.48 13.25 -15.11
CA GLU A 113 -10.70 14.06 -16.29
C GLU A 113 -11.14 13.20 -17.49
N GLU A 114 -10.49 12.05 -17.70
CA GLU A 114 -10.74 11.16 -18.85
C GLU A 114 -11.95 10.23 -18.62
N HIS A 115 -12.25 9.87 -17.37
CA HIS A 115 -13.29 8.91 -16.97
C HIS A 115 -14.18 9.43 -15.82
N PRO A 116 -14.91 10.55 -16.00
CA PRO A 116 -15.66 11.18 -14.92
C PRO A 116 -16.79 10.30 -14.34
N GLU A 117 -17.28 9.33 -15.12
CA GLU A 117 -18.39 8.43 -14.73
C GLU A 117 -17.92 7.16 -14.03
N VAL A 118 -16.60 6.96 -13.88
CA VAL A 118 -16.05 5.78 -13.23
C VAL A 118 -15.66 6.10 -11.79
N GLU A 119 -16.26 5.43 -10.83
CA GLU A 119 -15.87 5.53 -9.43
C GLU A 119 -14.49 4.86 -9.24
N LEU A 120 -13.53 5.60 -8.69
CA LEU A 120 -12.22 5.07 -8.33
C LEU A 120 -12.19 4.78 -6.84
N ARG A 121 -12.05 3.50 -6.49
CA ARG A 121 -11.87 3.05 -5.12
C ARG A 121 -10.41 2.73 -4.85
N ILE A 122 -9.80 3.45 -3.93
CA ILE A 122 -8.41 3.25 -3.52
C ILE A 122 -8.39 2.58 -2.14
N THR A 123 -7.69 1.46 -2.04
CA THR A 123 -7.43 0.80 -0.76
C THR A 123 -5.94 0.80 -0.49
N GLU A 124 -5.56 1.38 0.66
CA GLU A 124 -4.17 1.50 1.08
C GLU A 124 -3.73 0.33 1.96
N PHE A 125 -2.49 -0.10 1.75
CA PHE A 125 -1.84 -1.16 2.51
C PHE A 125 -0.52 -0.66 3.10
N THR A 126 -0.23 -1.09 4.32
CA THR A 126 1.04 -0.76 5.00
C THR A 126 2.18 -1.66 4.54
N HIS A 127 1.87 -2.87 4.04
CA HIS A 127 2.85 -3.87 3.64
C HIS A 127 2.51 -4.47 2.28
N ARG A 128 3.55 -4.65 1.44
CA ARG A 128 3.41 -5.22 0.09
C ARG A 128 2.82 -6.63 0.11
N ASP A 129 3.29 -7.51 0.99
CA ASP A 129 2.87 -8.91 0.99
C ASP A 129 1.37 -9.06 1.28
N HIS A 130 0.82 -8.21 2.15
CA HIS A 130 -0.61 -8.16 2.38
C HIS A 130 -1.38 -7.66 1.14
N LEU A 131 -0.88 -6.62 0.49
CA LEU A 131 -1.45 -6.13 -0.77
C LEU A 131 -1.43 -7.22 -1.85
N GLU A 132 -0.30 -7.90 -2.05
CA GLU A 132 -0.18 -8.99 -3.04
C GLU A 132 -1.20 -10.11 -2.76
N GLN A 133 -1.36 -10.51 -1.49
CA GLN A 133 -2.34 -11.54 -1.12
C GLN A 133 -3.77 -11.12 -1.47
N VAL A 134 -4.13 -9.89 -1.14
CA VAL A 134 -5.48 -9.34 -1.41
C VAL A 134 -5.76 -9.24 -2.91
N VAL A 135 -4.74 -8.92 -3.72
CA VAL A 135 -4.87 -8.90 -5.19
C VAL A 135 -4.96 -10.32 -5.77
N ARG A 136 -4.20 -11.30 -5.25
CA ARG A 136 -4.37 -12.73 -5.60
C ARG A 136 -5.79 -13.22 -5.33
N ASP A 137 -6.38 -12.76 -4.24
CA ASP A 137 -7.77 -13.07 -3.85
C ASP A 137 -8.81 -12.32 -4.73
N GLY A 138 -8.37 -11.43 -5.63
CA GLY A 138 -9.23 -10.71 -6.58
C GLY A 138 -9.95 -9.52 -5.99
N PHE A 139 -9.46 -8.95 -4.88
CA PHE A 139 -10.06 -7.79 -4.23
C PHE A 139 -9.86 -6.48 -5.02
N ALA A 140 -8.80 -6.35 -5.79
CA ALA A 140 -8.53 -5.17 -6.61
C ALA A 140 -8.30 -5.53 -8.08
N ASP A 141 -8.60 -4.59 -8.96
CA ASP A 141 -8.39 -4.71 -10.40
C ASP A 141 -6.95 -4.40 -10.78
N VAL A 142 -6.37 -3.38 -10.12
CA VAL A 142 -4.98 -2.94 -10.32
C VAL A 142 -4.30 -2.78 -8.96
N ALA A 143 -3.05 -3.18 -8.88
CA ALA A 143 -2.19 -2.96 -7.73
C ALA A 143 -1.04 -2.03 -8.09
N VAL A 144 -0.63 -1.15 -7.13
CA VAL A 144 0.56 -0.31 -7.22
C VAL A 144 1.39 -0.50 -5.97
N SER A 145 2.57 -1.09 -6.12
CA SER A 145 3.46 -1.37 -4.97
C SER A 145 4.94 -1.43 -5.41
N PRO A 146 5.88 -1.59 -4.47
CA PRO A 146 7.19 -2.12 -4.84
C PRO A 146 7.02 -3.39 -5.67
N ARG A 147 7.87 -3.56 -6.69
CA ARG A 147 7.78 -4.70 -7.62
C ARG A 147 7.56 -6.02 -6.85
N PRO A 148 6.53 -6.80 -7.19
CA PRO A 148 6.28 -8.08 -6.55
C PRO A 148 7.41 -9.07 -6.87
N ARG A 149 7.70 -10.00 -5.94
CA ARG A 149 8.79 -10.97 -6.11
C ARG A 149 8.38 -12.17 -6.96
N ASP A 150 7.24 -12.77 -6.61
CA ASP A 150 6.70 -13.97 -7.23
C ASP A 150 5.27 -13.70 -7.70
N TRP A 151 5.14 -13.18 -8.93
CA TRP A 151 3.85 -12.80 -9.48
C TRP A 151 3.63 -13.41 -10.84
N ASP A 152 2.55 -14.20 -10.98
CA ASP A 152 2.21 -14.92 -12.21
C ASP A 152 1.41 -14.06 -13.20
N GLY A 153 0.84 -12.96 -12.76
CA GLY A 153 0.05 -12.04 -13.59
C GLY A 153 0.89 -10.99 -14.31
N PRO A 154 0.25 -10.13 -15.12
CA PRO A 154 0.91 -9.02 -15.78
C PRO A 154 1.52 -8.04 -14.78
N VAL A 155 2.76 -7.60 -15.06
CA VAL A 155 3.50 -6.58 -14.28
C VAL A 155 3.99 -5.51 -15.25
N ARG A 156 3.77 -4.25 -14.90
CA ARG A 156 4.28 -3.06 -15.61
C ARG A 156 5.17 -2.24 -14.68
N GLU A 157 6.38 -1.94 -15.11
CA GLU A 157 7.30 -1.14 -14.32
C GLU A 157 6.94 0.34 -14.44
N LEU A 158 6.84 1.02 -13.29
CA LEU A 158 6.53 2.44 -13.22
C LEU A 158 7.78 3.31 -12.98
N GLY A 159 8.90 2.68 -12.64
CA GLY A 159 10.17 3.34 -12.35
C GLY A 159 10.79 2.87 -11.04
N THR A 160 11.77 3.63 -10.58
CA THR A 160 12.50 3.33 -9.34
C THR A 160 12.38 4.51 -8.39
N GLU A 161 11.78 4.29 -7.22
CA GLU A 161 11.78 5.30 -6.16
C GLU A 161 13.13 5.35 -5.46
N GLU A 162 13.55 6.55 -5.09
CA GLU A 162 14.74 6.79 -4.28
C GLU A 162 14.32 7.15 -2.86
N PHE A 163 15.07 6.67 -1.89
CA PHE A 163 14.90 7.03 -0.49
C PHE A 163 15.81 8.19 -0.14
N VAL A 164 15.34 9.04 0.75
CA VAL A 164 16.07 10.18 1.28
C VAL A 164 16.10 10.15 2.80
N LEU A 165 17.13 10.78 3.36
CA LEU A 165 17.26 11.05 4.78
C LEU A 165 16.64 12.41 5.08
N ILE A 166 15.80 12.47 6.07
CA ILE A 166 15.29 13.73 6.63
C ILE A 166 16.04 13.99 7.93
N LEU A 167 16.71 15.14 7.98
CA LEU A 167 17.44 15.60 9.14
C LEU A 167 16.59 16.61 9.93
N PRO A 168 16.85 16.81 11.23
CA PRO A 168 16.26 17.89 12.01
C PRO A 168 16.41 19.25 11.33
N THR A 169 15.37 20.08 11.42
CA THR A 169 15.39 21.41 10.84
C THR A 169 16.54 22.24 11.43
N GLY A 170 17.30 22.91 10.56
CA GLY A 170 18.49 23.70 10.94
C GLY A 170 19.80 22.91 10.89
N GLU A 171 19.78 21.61 10.68
CA GLU A 171 20.98 20.87 10.35
C GLU A 171 21.36 21.05 8.87
N SER A 172 22.66 21.07 8.58
CA SER A 172 23.16 21.16 7.21
C SER A 172 23.21 19.77 6.58
N ALA A 173 22.75 19.65 5.34
CA ALA A 173 23.00 18.48 4.50
C ALA A 173 24.16 18.78 3.53
N PRO A 174 24.97 17.79 3.17
CA PRO A 174 25.96 17.93 2.11
C PRO A 174 25.30 18.37 0.81
N VAL A 175 25.81 19.43 0.18
CA VAL A 175 25.30 19.89 -1.11
C VAL A 175 26.03 19.16 -2.22
N GLY A 176 25.29 18.48 -3.10
CA GLY A 176 25.88 17.74 -4.22
C GLY A 176 26.57 16.43 -3.84
N GLU A 177 26.48 16.00 -2.58
CA GLU A 177 27.07 14.76 -2.09
C GLU A 177 26.02 13.90 -1.39
N ARG A 178 26.30 12.60 -1.26
CA ARG A 178 25.49 11.68 -0.47
C ARG A 178 25.98 11.64 0.97
N LEU A 179 25.06 11.46 1.92
CA LEU A 179 25.37 11.37 3.34
C LEU A 179 25.63 9.90 3.72
N PRO A 180 26.85 9.54 4.19
CA PRO A 180 27.12 8.17 4.62
C PRO A 180 26.21 7.72 5.75
N VAL A 181 25.43 6.67 5.53
CA VAL A 181 24.51 6.11 6.54
C VAL A 181 25.26 5.65 7.79
N ALA A 182 26.48 5.11 7.64
CA ALA A 182 27.33 4.69 8.75
C ALA A 182 27.61 5.83 9.76
N GLY A 183 27.71 7.10 9.28
CA GLY A 183 27.88 8.28 10.14
C GLY A 183 26.67 8.58 11.05
N LEU A 184 25.54 7.91 10.84
CA LEU A 184 24.32 8.11 11.61
C LEU A 184 24.11 7.07 12.72
N ALA A 185 25.10 6.19 12.97
CA ALA A 185 25.00 5.08 13.92
C ALA A 185 24.69 5.53 15.37
N GLN A 186 25.17 6.73 15.78
CA GLN A 186 24.92 7.30 17.11
C GLN A 186 23.72 8.25 17.16
N ARG A 187 23.04 8.44 16.02
CA ARG A 187 21.87 9.33 15.94
C ARG A 187 20.62 8.61 16.41
N ARG A 188 19.66 9.38 16.91
CA ARG A 188 18.30 8.90 17.14
C ARG A 188 17.53 8.83 15.83
N TRP A 189 16.66 7.84 15.71
CA TRP A 189 15.88 7.59 14.50
C TRP A 189 14.39 7.69 14.77
N VAL A 190 13.69 8.34 13.84
CA VAL A 190 12.25 8.16 13.66
C VAL A 190 12.05 6.92 12.80
N HIS A 191 11.39 5.92 13.35
CA HIS A 191 11.23 4.61 12.74
C HIS A 191 9.77 4.34 12.40
N PHE A 192 9.53 3.36 11.58
CA PHE A 192 8.18 2.89 11.31
C PHE A 192 7.77 1.78 12.28
N ASP A 193 6.44 1.64 12.45
CA ASP A 193 5.87 0.48 13.14
C ASP A 193 6.26 -0.82 12.40
N PRO A 194 6.52 -1.94 13.10
CA PRO A 194 6.91 -3.22 12.46
C PRO A 194 5.93 -3.76 11.40
N VAL A 195 4.64 -3.40 11.49
CA VAL A 195 3.65 -3.79 10.46
C VAL A 195 3.76 -2.98 9.17
N ASN A 196 4.58 -1.92 9.14
CA ASN A 196 4.81 -1.11 7.95
C ASN A 196 6.05 -1.62 7.21
N GLY A 197 5.91 -1.97 5.93
CA GLY A 197 7.01 -2.49 5.10
C GLY A 197 8.22 -1.55 4.96
N LEU A 198 8.08 -0.25 5.32
CA LEU A 198 9.21 0.67 5.38
C LEU A 198 10.14 0.40 6.57
N ALA A 199 9.64 -0.24 7.64
CA ALA A 199 10.48 -0.63 8.78
C ALA A 199 11.63 -1.55 8.32
N GLU A 200 11.32 -2.55 7.48
CA GLU A 200 12.33 -3.45 6.92
C GLU A 200 13.38 -2.73 6.06
N VAL A 201 12.98 -1.67 5.36
CA VAL A 201 13.92 -0.88 4.53
C VAL A 201 14.89 -0.14 5.43
N VAL A 202 14.41 0.51 6.50
CA VAL A 202 15.26 1.20 7.48
C VAL A 202 16.20 0.23 8.16
N ASP A 203 15.66 -0.88 8.72
CA ASP A 203 16.46 -1.89 9.44
C ASP A 203 17.56 -2.49 8.55
N ARG A 204 17.22 -2.88 7.32
CA ARG A 204 18.18 -3.42 6.36
C ARG A 204 19.25 -2.40 5.97
N THR A 205 18.86 -1.13 5.79
CA THR A 205 19.81 -0.06 5.44
C THR A 205 20.80 0.19 6.58
N CYS A 206 20.32 0.28 7.82
CA CYS A 206 21.17 0.46 8.99
C CYS A 206 22.07 -0.78 9.24
N ALA A 207 21.52 -1.99 9.09
CA ALA A 207 22.31 -3.24 9.24
C ALA A 207 23.41 -3.35 8.19
N ALA A 208 23.14 -2.95 6.93
CA ALA A 208 24.16 -2.91 5.88
C ALA A 208 25.27 -1.87 6.17
N ALA A 209 24.97 -0.82 6.95
CA ALA A 209 25.93 0.17 7.43
C ALA A 209 26.58 -0.21 8.77
N GLY A 210 26.32 -1.43 9.30
CA GLY A 210 26.98 -2.00 10.48
C GLY A 210 26.36 -1.62 11.83
N PHE A 211 25.13 -1.14 11.88
CA PHE A 211 24.46 -0.78 13.13
C PHE A 211 22.95 -1.07 13.14
N SER A 212 22.36 -1.05 14.33
CA SER A 212 20.90 -1.02 14.50
C SER A 212 20.44 0.39 14.93
N PRO A 213 19.31 0.91 14.39
CA PRO A 213 18.89 2.27 14.68
C PRO A 213 18.51 2.46 16.16
N ILE A 214 18.99 3.54 16.78
CA ILE A 214 18.57 3.97 18.12
C ILE A 214 17.23 4.68 17.99
N VAL A 215 16.14 3.95 18.16
CA VAL A 215 14.79 4.46 17.91
C VAL A 215 14.36 5.43 19.01
N SER A 216 13.95 6.65 18.64
CA SER A 216 13.33 7.64 19.54
C SER A 216 11.80 7.59 19.50
N VAL A 217 11.22 7.37 18.31
CA VAL A 217 9.79 7.28 18.09
C VAL A 217 9.45 6.32 16.96
N ARG A 218 8.34 5.62 17.07
CA ARG A 218 7.75 4.81 15.99
C ARG A 218 6.44 5.42 15.53
N THR A 219 6.16 5.34 14.24
CA THR A 219 4.90 5.78 13.66
C THR A 219 4.37 4.78 12.64
N ALA A 220 3.06 4.55 12.66
CA ALA A 220 2.37 3.76 11.64
C ALA A 220 2.10 4.60 10.37
N GLN A 221 2.02 5.94 10.51
CA GLN A 221 1.74 6.84 9.40
C GLN A 221 3.00 7.18 8.62
N THR A 222 3.06 6.77 7.37
CA THR A 222 4.20 7.01 6.48
C THR A 222 4.51 8.50 6.34
N SER A 223 3.49 9.35 6.16
CA SER A 223 3.64 10.80 5.99
C SER A 223 4.01 11.58 7.27
N ALA A 224 3.90 10.96 8.45
CA ALA A 224 4.30 11.58 9.71
C ALA A 224 5.82 11.52 9.93
N ALA A 225 6.48 10.46 9.46
CA ALA A 225 7.90 10.24 9.72
C ALA A 225 8.81 11.42 9.33
N PRO A 226 8.71 12.02 8.11
CA PRO A 226 9.54 13.14 7.74
C PRO A 226 9.30 14.39 8.61
N ARG A 227 8.05 14.64 9.03
CA ARG A 227 7.70 15.77 9.89
C ARG A 227 8.21 15.60 11.32
N LEU A 228 8.15 14.38 11.86
CA LEU A 228 8.72 14.05 13.16
C LEU A 228 10.25 14.21 13.16
N ALA A 229 10.91 13.84 12.07
CA ALA A 229 12.34 14.05 11.93
C ALA A 229 12.70 15.56 11.83
N ALA A 230 12.01 16.32 11.01
CA ALA A 230 12.17 17.77 10.89
C ALA A 230 11.95 18.48 12.25
N ALA A 231 11.03 17.99 13.08
CA ALA A 231 10.78 18.50 14.43
C ALA A 231 11.88 18.15 15.45
N GLY A 232 12.96 17.47 15.04
CA GLY A 232 14.11 17.20 15.91
C GLY A 232 14.05 15.89 16.68
N LEU A 233 13.08 14.99 16.37
CA LEU A 233 12.96 13.71 17.07
C LEU A 233 13.96 12.64 16.60
N GLY A 234 14.77 12.96 15.59
CA GLY A 234 15.81 12.08 15.04
C GLY A 234 15.90 12.17 13.54
N VAL A 235 16.63 11.25 12.92
CA VAL A 235 16.76 11.12 11.47
C VAL A 235 15.68 10.14 10.98
N ALA A 236 15.08 10.39 9.81
CA ALA A 236 14.18 9.43 9.15
C ALA A 236 14.73 9.06 7.76
N LEU A 237 14.62 7.79 7.39
CA LEU A 237 14.81 7.33 6.01
C LEU A 237 13.43 7.08 5.41
N VAL A 238 13.09 7.81 4.37
CA VAL A 238 11.76 7.80 3.77
C VAL A 238 11.84 7.75 2.23
N PRO A 239 10.86 7.16 1.54
CA PRO A 239 10.80 7.29 0.09
C PRO A 239 10.55 8.76 -0.30
N ALA A 240 11.26 9.24 -1.29
CA ALA A 240 11.21 10.64 -1.72
C ALA A 240 9.81 11.07 -2.18
N ASN A 241 9.04 10.16 -2.75
CA ASN A 241 7.71 10.44 -3.31
C ASN A 241 6.63 10.82 -2.27
N ILE A 242 6.88 10.60 -0.97
CA ILE A 242 5.92 11.03 0.09
C ILE A 242 6.12 12.49 0.51
N LEU A 243 7.21 13.12 0.07
CA LEU A 243 7.50 14.51 0.42
C LEU A 243 6.62 15.46 -0.39
N VAL A 244 6.24 16.56 0.22
CA VAL A 244 5.48 17.64 -0.43
C VAL A 244 6.29 18.92 -0.45
N PRO A 245 6.14 19.79 -1.50
CA PRO A 245 6.97 20.99 -1.67
C PRO A 245 6.90 22.01 -0.52
N THR A 246 5.83 21.96 0.27
CA THR A 246 5.57 22.89 1.39
C THR A 246 6.27 22.50 2.69
N ASP A 247 6.85 21.32 2.76
CA ASP A 247 7.52 20.83 3.96
C ASP A 247 8.92 21.47 4.07
N ALA A 248 9.10 22.37 5.04
CA ALA A 248 10.40 22.96 5.37
C ALA A 248 11.24 21.91 6.15
N MET A 249 12.04 21.13 5.43
CA MET A 249 12.89 20.10 6.03
C MET A 249 14.25 20.00 5.32
N THR A 250 15.26 19.54 6.05
CA THR A 250 16.59 19.27 5.48
C THR A 250 16.62 17.87 4.90
N VAL A 251 16.82 17.77 3.60
CA VAL A 251 16.84 16.50 2.85
C VAL A 251 18.27 16.17 2.44
N ALA A 252 18.70 14.94 2.67
CA ALA A 252 19.97 14.40 2.20
C ALA A 252 19.77 13.08 1.48
N PHE A 253 20.65 12.75 0.53
CA PHE A 253 20.64 11.44 -0.14
C PHE A 253 21.56 10.48 0.61
N PRO A 254 21.10 9.25 0.94
CA PRO A 254 21.91 8.28 1.66
C PRO A 254 23.04 7.71 0.80
N GLU A 255 24.21 7.41 1.42
CA GLU A 255 25.28 6.61 0.84
C GLU A 255 25.45 5.32 1.68
N PRO A 256 25.29 4.14 1.09
CA PRO A 256 24.92 3.86 -0.30
C PRO A 256 23.49 4.30 -0.63
N ALA A 257 23.23 4.54 -1.93
CA ALA A 257 21.90 4.88 -2.41
C ALA A 257 20.88 3.78 -2.07
N VAL A 258 19.74 4.17 -1.52
CA VAL A 258 18.64 3.26 -1.21
C VAL A 258 17.54 3.46 -2.26
N ARG A 259 17.30 2.43 -3.06
CA ARG A 259 16.35 2.46 -4.18
C ARG A 259 15.45 1.23 -4.17
N ARG A 260 14.25 1.41 -4.71
CA ARG A 260 13.26 0.33 -4.80
C ARG A 260 12.47 0.44 -6.10
N PRO A 261 12.43 -0.61 -6.95
CA PRO A 261 11.60 -0.62 -8.14
C PRO A 261 10.12 -0.63 -7.74
N VAL A 262 9.32 0.16 -8.48
CA VAL A 262 7.87 0.29 -8.31
C VAL A 262 7.20 -0.25 -9.56
N ALA A 263 6.11 -0.99 -9.37
CA ALA A 263 5.35 -1.58 -10.44
C ALA A 263 3.84 -1.46 -10.21
N ALA A 264 3.11 -1.46 -11.32
CA ALA A 264 1.69 -1.78 -11.34
C ALA A 264 1.51 -3.22 -11.81
N PHE A 265 0.55 -3.93 -11.25
CA PHE A 265 0.28 -5.30 -11.63
C PHE A 265 -1.18 -5.69 -11.44
N THR A 266 -1.58 -6.74 -12.13
CA THR A 266 -2.94 -7.30 -12.10
C THR A 266 -2.88 -8.79 -11.89
N ARG A 267 -3.94 -9.38 -11.34
CA ARG A 267 -4.01 -10.83 -11.11
C ARG A 267 -4.00 -11.63 -12.43
N ARG A 268 -4.59 -11.08 -13.46
CA ARG A 268 -4.73 -11.68 -14.82
C ARG A 268 -4.70 -10.58 -15.88
N ALA A 269 -4.80 -10.94 -17.14
CA ALA A 269 -4.91 -9.97 -18.22
C ALA A 269 -5.94 -8.89 -17.86
N PRO A 270 -5.56 -7.59 -17.93
CA PRO A 270 -6.45 -6.50 -17.54
C PRO A 270 -7.63 -6.41 -18.50
N ASP A 271 -8.78 -6.05 -18.00
CA ASP A 271 -9.89 -5.65 -18.85
C ASP A 271 -9.64 -4.23 -19.40
N PRO A 272 -10.47 -3.73 -20.34
CA PRO A 272 -10.22 -2.43 -20.98
C PRO A 272 -10.11 -1.26 -20.00
N MET A 273 -10.85 -1.25 -18.87
CA MET A 273 -10.80 -0.19 -17.87
C MET A 273 -9.51 -0.25 -17.05
N ALA A 274 -9.16 -1.42 -16.54
CA ALA A 274 -7.89 -1.64 -15.87
C ALA A 274 -6.70 -1.38 -16.83
N GLY A 275 -6.83 -1.74 -18.11
CA GLY A 275 -5.86 -1.45 -19.15
C GLY A 275 -5.62 0.05 -19.33
N ALA A 276 -6.68 0.84 -19.47
CA ALA A 276 -6.61 2.30 -19.58
C ALA A 276 -5.95 2.93 -18.35
N PHE A 277 -6.29 2.45 -17.14
CA PHE A 277 -5.66 2.93 -15.92
C PHE A 277 -4.16 2.60 -15.84
N LEU A 278 -3.77 1.40 -16.28
CA LEU A 278 -2.36 1.00 -16.36
C LEU A 278 -1.56 1.88 -17.34
N GLU A 279 -2.15 2.26 -18.49
CA GLU A 279 -1.53 3.19 -19.44
C GLU A 279 -1.34 4.59 -18.84
N LEU A 280 -2.30 5.06 -18.06
CA LEU A 280 -2.16 6.31 -17.31
C LEU A 280 -1.07 6.22 -16.24
N LEU A 281 -0.97 5.10 -15.52
CA LEU A 281 0.11 4.88 -14.56
C LEU A 281 1.49 4.94 -15.23
N GLU A 282 1.69 4.28 -16.35
CA GLU A 282 2.96 4.33 -17.10
C GLU A 282 3.33 5.75 -17.57
N ARG A 283 2.31 6.55 -17.96
CA ARG A 283 2.50 7.89 -18.50
C ARG A 283 2.70 8.95 -17.41
N ALA A 284 2.07 8.81 -16.25
CA ALA A 284 1.91 9.89 -15.30
C ALA A 284 2.29 9.58 -13.85
N ALA A 285 2.63 8.34 -13.50
CA ALA A 285 3.05 8.03 -12.13
C ALA A 285 4.36 8.73 -11.79
N ALA A 286 4.35 9.57 -10.75
CA ALA A 286 5.51 10.33 -10.30
C ALA A 286 6.22 9.58 -9.16
N VAL A 287 7.09 8.63 -9.50
CA VAL A 287 7.82 7.83 -8.50
C VAL A 287 8.92 8.63 -7.80
N VAL A 288 9.42 9.69 -8.45
CA VAL A 288 10.36 10.65 -7.87
C VAL A 288 9.78 12.06 -8.03
N PRO A 289 9.66 12.85 -6.94
CA PRO A 289 9.11 14.19 -7.02
C PRO A 289 10.01 15.13 -7.83
N ALA A 290 9.41 15.87 -8.77
CA ALA A 290 10.14 16.81 -9.63
C ALA A 290 10.77 18.01 -8.88
N PHE A 291 10.33 18.31 -7.67
CA PHE A 291 10.87 19.43 -6.87
C PHE A 291 12.15 19.06 -6.09
N LEU A 292 12.47 17.78 -5.97
CA LEU A 292 13.74 17.36 -5.37
C LEU A 292 14.88 17.56 -6.39
N PRO A 293 16.06 18.01 -5.94
CA PRO A 293 17.22 18.03 -6.81
C PRO A 293 17.51 16.61 -7.31
N ALA A 294 18.09 16.51 -8.50
CA ALA A 294 18.60 15.25 -8.97
C ALA A 294 19.57 14.68 -7.93
N PRO A 295 19.45 13.35 -7.61
CA PRO A 295 20.40 12.75 -6.68
C PRO A 295 21.81 12.93 -7.24
N PRO A 296 22.80 13.27 -6.39
CA PRO A 296 24.17 13.42 -6.84
C PRO A 296 24.62 12.13 -7.52
N ASP A 297 25.17 12.26 -8.73
CA ASP A 297 25.79 11.14 -9.42
C ASP A 297 26.88 10.53 -8.56
N ARG A 298 27.08 9.21 -8.68
CA ARG A 298 28.29 8.61 -8.13
C ARG A 298 29.46 9.35 -8.80
N SER A 299 30.23 10.10 -8.02
CA SER A 299 31.55 10.47 -8.48
C SER A 299 32.22 9.16 -8.90
N VAL A 300 32.51 9.06 -10.18
CA VAL A 300 33.40 8.05 -10.72
C VAL A 300 34.73 8.39 -10.05
N GLY A 301 34.95 7.78 -8.87
CA GLY A 301 36.28 7.77 -8.26
C GLY A 301 37.13 6.84 -9.09
N GLU A 302 38.12 7.39 -9.70
CA GLU A 302 39.26 6.71 -10.28
C GLU A 302 39.89 5.73 -9.27
#